data_8bc08014b3346cbf1ce2e73895e7a313
#
_entry.id   8bc08014b3346cbf1ce2e73895e7a313
#
_cell.length_a   1.000
_cell.length_b   1.000
_cell.length_c   1.000
_cell.angle_alpha   90.00
_cell.angle_beta   90.00
_cell.angle_gamma   90.00
#
_symmetry.space_group_name_H-M   'P 1'
#
loop_
_entity.id
_entity.type
_entity.pdbx_description
1 polymer ?
#
loop_
_entity_poly.entity_id
_entity_poly.type
_entity_poly.pdbx_seq_one_letter_code
_entity_poly.pdbx_strand_id
1 'polypeptide(L)'
;MSFTSTVKEEVSRLETTRLEDISELSAIMRIAATITPNISITIESNAVARRTFKLIKNIYSITPKITIRNKKLGKGFTYILNITEKNKELLEDLSIIDNNKYLSIPKEYITSDEDSLRAYLRGIFLVSGSVNDPKTSRYHLEFILDTKEYSEYVNKLLNTYDLNSKIIKREKNYTVYIKEAEKISDFLRIIKAFSAVMYFEDIRIYRDHKNMTNRLNNCEQANIDKVFMTANKQIKDIEKLYELDMVDLLDDKLKQVIEYRMKYKESSLSELAEIISLETGNEISKSGLNHRFRKIRQIIEQIEKKWHFFIKNAWHLQKNGLHLNCLIDKHTKQSIKKYL
;
A
#
# COMPACT_ATOMS: atom_id res chain seq x y z
N MET A 1 16.85 -13.92 12.51
CA MET A 1 15.63 -13.91 13.35
C MET A 1 14.51 -13.22 12.60
N SER A 2 13.26 -13.65 12.78
CA SER A 2 12.11 -12.91 12.23
C SER A 2 11.78 -11.70 13.10
N PHE A 3 11.14 -10.67 12.51
CA PHE A 3 10.71 -9.50 13.27
C PHE A 3 9.80 -9.89 14.44
N THR A 4 8.83 -10.81 14.22
CA THR A 4 8.01 -11.38 15.28
C THR A 4 8.86 -11.95 16.44
N SER A 5 9.93 -12.68 16.13
CA SER A 5 10.80 -13.24 17.16
C SER A 5 11.53 -12.17 17.97
N THR A 6 11.98 -11.10 17.30
CA THR A 6 12.64 -9.95 17.94
C THR A 6 11.68 -9.25 18.91
N VAL A 7 10.43 -8.99 18.45
CA VAL A 7 9.39 -8.38 19.31
C VAL A 7 9.09 -9.27 20.53
N LYS A 8 8.88 -10.57 20.31
CA LYS A 8 8.61 -11.51 21.42
C LYS A 8 9.79 -11.59 22.42
N GLU A 9 11.02 -11.53 21.92
CA GLU A 9 12.19 -11.49 22.79
C GLU A 9 12.27 -10.22 23.63
N GLU A 10 11.98 -9.04 23.02
CA GLU A 10 11.96 -7.76 23.72
C GLU A 10 10.94 -7.77 24.87
N VAL A 11 9.67 -8.07 24.56
CA VAL A 11 8.61 -8.01 25.58
C VAL A 11 8.71 -9.12 26.64
N SER A 12 9.41 -10.23 26.34
CA SER A 12 9.68 -11.28 27.33
C SER A 12 10.66 -10.85 28.44
N ARG A 13 11.37 -9.75 28.26
CA ARG A 13 12.36 -9.23 29.23
C ARG A 13 11.79 -8.13 30.12
N LEU A 14 10.55 -7.71 29.91
CA LEU A 14 9.94 -6.63 30.67
C LEU A 14 9.81 -7.00 32.15
N GLU A 15 10.09 -6.03 33.00
CA GLU A 15 9.75 -6.08 34.43
C GLU A 15 8.31 -5.60 34.60
N THR A 16 7.52 -6.35 35.34
CA THR A 16 6.08 -6.19 35.46
C THR A 16 5.61 -6.34 36.90
N THR A 17 4.49 -5.77 37.22
CA THR A 17 3.86 -5.91 38.54
C THR A 17 3.18 -7.29 38.64
N ARG A 18 2.84 -7.70 39.89
CA ARG A 18 2.15 -8.99 40.11
C ARG A 18 0.80 -9.08 39.37
N LEU A 19 0.05 -7.98 39.26
CA LEU A 19 -1.23 -7.96 38.54
C LEU A 19 -1.02 -8.14 37.03
N GLU A 20 -0.04 -7.42 36.46
CA GLU A 20 0.34 -7.62 35.05
C GLU A 20 0.79 -9.06 34.79
N ASP A 21 1.57 -9.65 35.71
CA ASP A 21 2.06 -11.04 35.60
C ASP A 21 0.92 -12.05 35.58
N ILE A 22 -0.12 -11.89 36.45
CA ILE A 22 -1.32 -12.73 36.47
C ILE A 22 -2.07 -12.61 35.13
N SER A 23 -2.29 -11.41 34.66
CA SER A 23 -3.03 -11.16 33.40
C SER A 23 -2.29 -11.71 32.19
N GLU A 24 -0.96 -11.50 32.10
CA GLU A 24 -0.14 -12.06 31.03
C GLU A 24 -0.14 -13.59 31.05
N LEU A 25 0.02 -14.20 32.24
CA LEU A 25 0.02 -15.64 32.39
C LEU A 25 -1.36 -16.24 32.09
N SER A 26 -2.44 -15.59 32.48
CA SER A 26 -3.81 -16.00 32.14
C SER A 26 -4.01 -16.14 30.62
N ALA A 27 -3.56 -15.14 29.84
CA ALA A 27 -3.63 -15.19 28.39
C ALA A 27 -2.78 -16.32 27.79
N ILE A 28 -1.53 -16.49 28.28
CA ILE A 28 -0.63 -17.56 27.84
C ILE A 28 -1.24 -18.94 28.09
N MET A 29 -1.76 -19.16 29.31
CA MET A 29 -2.35 -20.43 29.72
C MET A 29 -3.57 -20.78 28.88
N ARG A 30 -4.45 -19.80 28.64
CA ARG A 30 -5.69 -20.01 27.86
C ARG A 30 -5.44 -20.49 26.45
N ILE A 31 -4.33 -20.05 25.84
CA ILE A 31 -4.03 -20.35 24.43
C ILE A 31 -3.09 -21.56 24.30
N ALA A 32 -2.07 -21.67 25.18
CA ALA A 32 -0.99 -22.61 25.01
C ALA A 32 -1.05 -23.85 25.94
N ALA A 33 -1.95 -23.86 26.92
CA ALA A 33 -2.02 -24.96 27.87
C ALA A 33 -3.01 -26.04 27.42
N THR A 34 -2.57 -27.29 27.58
CA THR A 34 -3.42 -28.49 27.54
C THR A 34 -3.65 -28.93 28.98
N ILE A 35 -4.91 -28.98 29.37
CA ILE A 35 -5.35 -29.35 30.72
C ILE A 35 -5.86 -30.79 30.67
N THR A 36 -5.01 -31.70 31.12
CA THR A 36 -5.31 -33.10 31.43
C THR A 36 -5.10 -33.24 32.93
N PRO A 37 -4.94 -34.38 33.60
CA PRO A 37 -4.67 -34.39 35.03
C PRO A 37 -3.57 -33.41 35.43
N ASN A 38 -2.56 -33.23 34.58
CA ASN A 38 -1.50 -32.24 34.74
C ASN A 38 -1.66 -31.14 33.68
N ILE A 39 -1.09 -29.94 33.91
CA ILE A 39 -1.07 -28.82 32.98
C ILE A 39 0.22 -28.88 32.16
N SER A 40 0.08 -28.88 30.83
CA SER A 40 1.22 -28.84 29.91
C SER A 40 1.11 -27.61 29.00
N ILE A 41 2.07 -26.69 29.10
CA ILE A 41 2.11 -25.47 28.28
C ILE A 41 3.12 -25.68 27.16
N THR A 42 2.69 -25.59 25.91
CA THR A 42 3.52 -25.82 24.71
C THR A 42 3.89 -24.50 24.05
N ILE A 43 5.19 -24.20 23.98
CA ILE A 43 5.73 -22.93 23.49
C ILE A 43 6.88 -23.19 22.50
N GLU A 44 6.91 -22.46 21.37
CA GLU A 44 7.93 -22.60 20.35
C GLU A 44 9.12 -21.66 20.53
N SER A 45 8.95 -20.54 21.22
CA SER A 45 9.97 -19.53 21.47
C SER A 45 10.66 -19.76 22.82
N ASN A 46 11.99 -19.82 22.82
CA ASN A 46 12.77 -19.94 24.04
C ASN A 46 12.55 -18.74 25.00
N ALA A 47 12.50 -17.51 24.44
CA ALA A 47 12.28 -16.30 25.23
C ALA A 47 10.91 -16.35 25.93
N VAL A 48 9.87 -16.74 25.20
CA VAL A 48 8.51 -16.89 25.75
C VAL A 48 8.45 -18.00 26.80
N ALA A 49 9.10 -19.16 26.55
CA ALA A 49 9.14 -20.26 27.51
C ALA A 49 9.82 -19.85 28.82
N ARG A 50 10.94 -19.11 28.76
CA ARG A 50 11.61 -18.56 29.94
C ARG A 50 10.72 -17.55 30.67
N ARG A 51 10.05 -16.67 29.95
CA ARG A 51 9.08 -15.70 30.52
C ARG A 51 7.99 -16.44 31.29
N THR A 52 7.32 -17.38 30.63
CA THR A 52 6.25 -18.18 31.24
C THR A 52 6.73 -18.93 32.47
N PHE A 53 7.92 -19.53 32.41
CA PHE A 53 8.53 -20.19 33.58
C PHE A 53 8.72 -19.23 34.75
N LYS A 54 9.28 -18.02 34.51
CA LYS A 54 9.46 -16.99 35.53
C LYS A 54 8.12 -16.56 36.14
N LEU A 55 7.10 -16.31 35.33
CA LEU A 55 5.76 -15.92 35.77
C LEU A 55 5.19 -16.96 36.74
N ILE A 56 5.21 -18.25 36.37
CA ILE A 56 4.69 -19.33 37.19
C ILE A 56 5.46 -19.41 38.51
N LYS A 57 6.79 -19.32 38.44
CA LYS A 57 7.63 -19.38 39.63
C LYS A 57 7.40 -18.20 40.57
N ASN A 58 7.33 -17.01 40.06
CA ASN A 58 7.19 -15.79 40.84
C ASN A 58 5.80 -15.68 41.52
N ILE A 59 4.73 -16.04 40.78
CA ILE A 59 3.35 -15.88 41.28
C ILE A 59 3.01 -17.00 42.28
N TYR A 60 3.33 -18.26 41.93
CA TYR A 60 2.84 -19.43 42.63
C TYR A 60 3.92 -20.20 43.40
N SER A 61 5.20 -19.80 43.29
CA SER A 61 6.37 -20.52 43.86
C SER A 61 6.48 -21.96 43.34
N ILE A 62 5.92 -22.26 42.18
CA ILE A 62 5.98 -23.56 41.51
C ILE A 62 7.14 -23.55 40.49
N THR A 63 7.89 -24.65 40.45
CA THR A 63 8.97 -24.85 39.47
C THR A 63 8.49 -25.84 38.39
N PRO A 64 8.02 -25.39 37.21
CA PRO A 64 7.58 -26.31 36.16
C PRO A 64 8.70 -27.20 35.64
N LYS A 65 8.38 -28.47 35.35
CA LYS A 65 9.35 -29.36 34.69
C LYS A 65 9.40 -29.06 33.21
N ILE A 66 10.59 -28.71 32.70
CA ILE A 66 10.77 -28.37 31.27
C ILE A 66 11.17 -29.59 30.47
N THR A 67 10.44 -29.86 29.39
CA THR A 67 10.81 -30.87 28.37
C THR A 67 11.06 -30.16 27.07
N ILE A 68 12.20 -30.42 26.43
CA ILE A 68 12.55 -29.84 25.13
C ILE A 68 12.42 -30.95 24.06
N ARG A 69 11.69 -30.68 23.00
CA ARG A 69 11.53 -31.59 21.87
C ARG A 69 11.94 -30.89 20.56
N ASN A 70 12.56 -31.64 19.65
CA ASN A 70 12.78 -31.18 18.30
C ASN A 70 11.42 -31.01 17.58
N LYS A 71 11.26 -29.97 16.77
CA LYS A 71 10.07 -29.83 15.92
C LYS A 71 10.00 -31.00 14.92
N LYS A 72 8.82 -31.58 14.76
CA LYS A 72 8.59 -32.66 13.78
C LYS A 72 8.76 -32.18 12.34
N LEU A 73 8.46 -30.92 12.07
CA LEU A 73 8.57 -30.26 10.78
C LEU A 73 9.37 -28.95 10.94
N GLY A 74 10.47 -28.82 10.18
CA GLY A 74 11.33 -27.64 10.20
C GLY A 74 12.45 -27.69 11.23
N LYS A 75 13.26 -26.60 11.29
CA LYS A 75 14.36 -26.45 12.27
C LYS A 75 13.85 -25.74 13.53
N GLY A 76 14.22 -26.23 14.72
CA GLY A 76 13.93 -25.58 15.98
C GLY A 76 13.42 -26.53 17.07
N PHE A 77 13.12 -25.94 18.22
CA PHE A 77 12.70 -26.66 19.43
C PHE A 77 11.29 -26.25 19.83
N THR A 78 10.60 -27.16 20.51
CA THR A 78 9.36 -26.91 21.22
C THR A 78 9.63 -27.15 22.71
N TYR A 79 9.25 -26.18 23.53
CA TYR A 79 9.41 -26.19 24.96
C TYR A 79 8.06 -26.54 25.59
N ILE A 80 8.06 -27.58 26.46
CA ILE A 80 6.85 -28.03 27.15
C ILE A 80 7.12 -27.84 28.65
N LEU A 81 6.34 -26.97 29.28
CA LEU A 81 6.37 -26.72 30.71
C LEU A 81 5.24 -27.54 31.35
N ASN A 82 5.61 -28.49 32.24
CA ASN A 82 4.65 -29.33 32.92
C ASN A 82 4.50 -28.89 34.37
N ILE A 83 3.27 -28.69 34.81
CA ILE A 83 2.88 -28.33 36.17
C ILE A 83 2.08 -29.49 36.74
N THR A 84 2.50 -29.99 37.91
CA THR A 84 1.88 -31.15 38.58
C THR A 84 1.27 -30.83 39.93
N GLU A 85 1.56 -29.61 40.43
CA GLU A 85 1.16 -29.17 41.76
C GLU A 85 0.23 -27.96 41.69
N LYS A 86 -0.70 -27.84 42.64
CA LYS A 86 -1.64 -26.70 42.75
C LYS A 86 -2.44 -26.38 41.47
N ASN A 87 -2.68 -27.36 40.63
CA ASN A 87 -3.30 -27.17 39.33
C ASN A 87 -4.66 -26.45 39.44
N LYS A 88 -5.50 -26.81 40.37
CA LYS A 88 -6.81 -26.22 40.56
C LYS A 88 -6.74 -24.75 40.99
N GLU A 89 -5.93 -24.46 42.02
CA GLU A 89 -5.73 -23.10 42.54
C GLU A 89 -5.23 -22.15 41.43
N LEU A 90 -4.22 -22.59 40.66
CA LEU A 90 -3.66 -21.85 39.54
C LEU A 90 -4.68 -21.58 38.45
N LEU A 91 -5.48 -22.58 38.06
CA LEU A 91 -6.47 -22.42 37.00
C LEU A 91 -7.64 -21.52 37.42
N GLU A 92 -8.05 -21.56 38.68
CA GLU A 92 -9.09 -20.67 39.23
C GLU A 92 -8.60 -19.23 39.33
N ASP A 93 -7.38 -19.01 39.86
CA ASP A 93 -6.78 -17.66 39.98
C ASP A 93 -6.53 -17.01 38.64
N LEU A 94 -6.08 -17.77 37.64
CA LEU A 94 -5.93 -17.30 36.23
C LEU A 94 -7.25 -17.23 35.46
N SER A 95 -8.38 -17.46 36.11
CA SER A 95 -9.71 -17.44 35.46
C SER A 95 -9.84 -18.36 34.24
N ILE A 96 -9.15 -19.50 34.27
CA ILE A 96 -9.27 -20.54 33.22
C ILE A 96 -10.46 -21.43 33.53
N ILE A 97 -10.68 -21.74 34.81
CA ILE A 97 -11.84 -22.48 35.29
C ILE A 97 -12.58 -21.69 36.37
N ASP A 98 -13.85 -21.97 36.53
CA ASP A 98 -14.68 -21.54 37.64
C ASP A 98 -15.58 -22.69 38.09
N ASN A 99 -15.53 -23.04 39.37
CA ASN A 99 -16.28 -24.18 39.93
C ASN A 99 -16.08 -25.47 39.08
N ASN A 100 -14.83 -25.78 38.70
CA ASN A 100 -14.43 -26.92 37.84
C ASN A 100 -15.01 -26.88 36.41
N LYS A 101 -15.53 -25.75 35.95
CA LYS A 101 -15.98 -25.54 34.57
C LYS A 101 -14.98 -24.65 33.82
N TYR A 102 -14.64 -25.01 32.58
CA TYR A 102 -13.81 -24.17 31.74
C TYR A 102 -14.53 -22.89 31.35
N LEU A 103 -13.83 -21.76 31.42
CA LEU A 103 -14.32 -20.45 30.98
C LEU A 103 -13.75 -20.13 29.60
N SER A 104 -14.63 -19.90 28.62
CA SER A 104 -14.23 -19.50 27.26
C SER A 104 -13.53 -18.15 27.22
N ILE A 105 -13.94 -17.22 28.09
CA ILE A 105 -13.34 -15.90 28.30
C ILE A 105 -12.96 -15.71 29.77
N PRO A 106 -11.94 -14.89 30.08
CA PRO A 106 -11.59 -14.62 31.47
C PRO A 106 -12.66 -13.80 32.19
N LYS A 107 -12.66 -13.88 33.51
CA LYS A 107 -13.45 -12.97 34.36
C LYS A 107 -12.87 -11.55 34.26
N GLU A 108 -13.70 -10.57 34.53
CA GLU A 108 -13.42 -9.15 34.36
C GLU A 108 -12.19 -8.67 35.13
N TYR A 109 -11.91 -9.24 36.32
CA TYR A 109 -10.75 -8.84 37.13
C TYR A 109 -9.39 -9.06 36.45
N ILE A 110 -9.29 -9.97 35.46
CA ILE A 110 -8.04 -10.23 34.71
C ILE A 110 -7.67 -9.04 33.81
N THR A 111 -8.64 -8.25 33.37
CA THR A 111 -8.45 -7.13 32.45
C THR A 111 -9.13 -5.85 32.96
N SER A 112 -9.22 -5.70 34.31
CA SER A 112 -9.98 -4.62 34.92
C SER A 112 -9.35 -3.24 34.79
N ASP A 113 -8.04 -3.17 34.82
CA ASP A 113 -7.27 -1.95 34.69
C ASP A 113 -6.44 -1.95 33.40
N GLU A 114 -5.95 -0.77 33.01
CA GLU A 114 -5.26 -0.59 31.74
C GLU A 114 -3.95 -1.39 31.64
N ASP A 115 -3.18 -1.45 32.71
CA ASP A 115 -1.91 -2.19 32.71
C ASP A 115 -2.13 -3.70 32.66
N SER A 116 -3.12 -4.21 33.35
CA SER A 116 -3.58 -5.62 33.28
C SER A 116 -4.08 -5.96 31.88
N LEU A 117 -4.87 -5.09 31.25
CA LEU A 117 -5.35 -5.29 29.89
C LEU A 117 -4.19 -5.32 28.89
N ARG A 118 -3.23 -4.40 28.99
CA ARG A 118 -2.01 -4.39 28.18
C ARG A 118 -1.17 -5.65 28.36
N ALA A 119 -1.02 -6.10 29.58
CA ALA A 119 -0.33 -7.35 29.92
C ALA A 119 -1.04 -8.57 29.33
N TYR A 120 -2.37 -8.60 29.40
CA TYR A 120 -3.18 -9.65 28.78
C TYR A 120 -2.98 -9.71 27.26
N LEU A 121 -3.04 -8.56 26.56
CA LEU A 121 -2.77 -8.46 25.11
C LEU A 121 -1.33 -8.87 24.75
N ARG A 122 -0.34 -8.54 25.61
CA ARG A 122 1.03 -9.01 25.48
C ARG A 122 1.13 -10.52 25.59
N GLY A 123 0.43 -11.13 26.55
CA GLY A 123 0.35 -12.59 26.72
C GLY A 123 -0.24 -13.27 25.48
N ILE A 124 -1.33 -12.75 24.91
CA ILE A 124 -1.89 -13.24 23.65
C ILE A 124 -0.85 -13.18 22.53
N PHE A 125 -0.16 -12.04 22.38
CA PHE A 125 0.86 -11.87 21.34
C PHE A 125 2.03 -12.84 21.48
N LEU A 126 2.48 -13.09 22.69
CA LEU A 126 3.60 -13.98 22.96
C LEU A 126 3.37 -15.41 22.43
N VAL A 127 2.15 -15.92 22.51
CA VAL A 127 1.84 -17.31 22.12
C VAL A 127 1.17 -17.45 20.75
N SER A 128 0.26 -16.56 20.38
CA SER A 128 -0.53 -16.65 19.14
C SER A 128 -0.26 -15.55 18.13
N GLY A 129 0.44 -14.47 18.53
CA GLY A 129 0.67 -13.31 17.68
C GLY A 129 1.83 -13.49 16.69
N SER A 130 1.64 -12.91 15.51
CA SER A 130 2.66 -12.77 14.46
C SER A 130 2.56 -11.41 13.81
N VAL A 131 3.70 -10.77 13.55
CA VAL A 131 3.77 -9.46 12.88
C VAL A 131 4.80 -9.51 11.76
N ASN A 132 4.42 -9.01 10.59
CA ASN A 132 5.34 -8.94 9.45
C ASN A 132 6.43 -7.90 9.71
N ASP A 133 7.63 -8.17 9.17
CA ASP A 133 8.70 -7.17 9.11
C ASP A 133 8.22 -5.97 8.28
N PRO A 134 8.34 -4.72 8.77
CA PRO A 134 7.92 -3.52 8.04
C PRO A 134 8.67 -3.31 6.72
N LYS A 135 9.79 -3.99 6.48
CA LYS A 135 10.48 -4.02 5.19
C LYS A 135 9.72 -4.80 4.11
N THR A 136 8.81 -5.68 4.50
CA THR A 136 8.01 -6.44 3.53
C THR A 136 6.95 -5.56 2.86
N SER A 137 6.39 -6.03 1.75
CA SER A 137 5.42 -5.24 0.96
C SER A 137 4.12 -4.94 1.70
N ARG A 138 3.74 -5.74 2.68
CA ARG A 138 2.45 -5.65 3.37
C ARG A 138 2.62 -5.60 4.88
N TYR A 139 1.99 -4.64 5.51
CA TYR A 139 1.81 -4.60 6.95
C TYR A 139 0.74 -5.60 7.36
N HIS A 140 1.06 -6.43 8.35
CA HIS A 140 0.13 -7.43 8.86
C HIS A 140 0.52 -7.85 10.27
N LEU A 141 -0.44 -7.76 11.19
CA LEU A 141 -0.39 -8.32 12.52
C LEU A 141 -1.55 -9.29 12.65
N GLU A 142 -1.33 -10.50 13.13
CA GLU A 142 -2.37 -11.51 13.29
C GLU A 142 -2.22 -12.29 14.57
N PHE A 143 -3.35 -12.79 15.06
CA PHE A 143 -3.48 -13.69 16.20
C PHE A 143 -4.30 -14.90 15.76
N ILE A 144 -3.75 -16.09 15.92
CA ILE A 144 -4.43 -17.36 15.57
C ILE A 144 -5.02 -17.94 16.84
N LEU A 145 -6.34 -18.12 16.86
CA LEU A 145 -7.13 -18.52 18.03
C LEU A 145 -8.08 -19.67 17.64
N ASP A 146 -8.33 -20.59 18.59
CA ASP A 146 -9.05 -21.83 18.28
C ASP A 146 -10.58 -21.66 18.30
N THR A 147 -11.13 -20.76 19.14
CA THR A 147 -12.57 -20.62 19.30
C THR A 147 -13.10 -19.27 18.82
N LYS A 148 -14.33 -19.27 18.32
CA LYS A 148 -15.02 -18.05 17.86
C LYS A 148 -15.20 -17.06 19.00
N GLU A 149 -15.71 -17.54 20.13
CA GLU A 149 -16.04 -16.72 21.28
C GLU A 149 -14.81 -15.97 21.82
N TYR A 150 -13.70 -16.69 21.98
CA TYR A 150 -12.44 -16.06 22.42
C TYR A 150 -11.89 -15.08 21.39
N SER A 151 -12.05 -15.36 20.10
CA SER A 151 -11.64 -14.45 19.03
C SER A 151 -12.45 -13.15 19.01
N GLU A 152 -13.76 -13.24 19.26
CA GLU A 152 -14.63 -12.06 19.40
C GLU A 152 -14.25 -11.24 20.63
N TYR A 153 -13.92 -11.90 21.75
CA TYR A 153 -13.41 -11.24 22.94
C TYR A 153 -12.08 -10.50 22.68
N VAL A 154 -11.09 -11.17 22.08
CA VAL A 154 -9.80 -10.55 21.74
C VAL A 154 -9.97 -9.38 20.76
N ASN A 155 -10.83 -9.54 19.77
CA ASN A 155 -11.16 -8.45 18.83
C ASN A 155 -11.77 -7.24 19.56
N LYS A 156 -12.66 -7.47 20.51
CA LYS A 156 -13.23 -6.41 21.34
C LYS A 156 -12.14 -5.69 22.15
N LEU A 157 -11.24 -6.44 22.81
CA LEU A 157 -10.14 -5.86 23.58
C LEU A 157 -9.21 -5.00 22.73
N LEU A 158 -8.84 -5.48 21.54
CA LEU A 158 -8.01 -4.70 20.60
C LEU A 158 -8.70 -3.40 20.16
N ASN A 159 -10.01 -3.47 19.92
CA ASN A 159 -10.77 -2.32 19.46
C ASN A 159 -11.16 -1.33 20.57
N THR A 160 -10.93 -1.63 21.87
CA THR A 160 -10.92 -0.61 22.92
C THR A 160 -9.82 0.43 22.76
N TYR A 161 -8.76 0.06 22.02
CA TYR A 161 -7.67 0.95 21.63
C TYR A 161 -7.79 1.45 20.17
N ASP A 162 -8.95 1.37 19.55
CA ASP A 162 -9.21 1.80 18.17
C ASP A 162 -8.27 1.16 17.13
N LEU A 163 -7.87 -0.10 17.35
CA LEU A 163 -6.90 -0.77 16.48
C LEU A 163 -7.50 -1.30 15.18
N ASN A 164 -8.78 -1.14 14.91
CA ASN A 164 -9.48 -1.60 13.70
C ASN A 164 -9.25 -3.08 13.38
N SER A 165 -9.14 -3.92 14.43
CA SER A 165 -8.94 -5.34 14.24
C SER A 165 -10.19 -6.01 13.67
N LYS A 166 -9.98 -7.03 12.83
CA LYS A 166 -11.03 -7.79 12.14
C LYS A 166 -10.83 -9.27 12.37
N ILE A 167 -11.92 -10.04 12.28
CA ILE A 167 -11.90 -11.49 12.42
C ILE A 167 -12.15 -12.14 11.07
N ILE A 168 -11.40 -13.18 10.77
CA ILE A 168 -11.65 -14.08 9.65
C ILE A 168 -11.64 -15.53 10.15
N LYS A 169 -12.61 -16.31 9.72
CA LYS A 169 -12.63 -17.76 9.96
C LYS A 169 -11.75 -18.45 8.92
N ARG A 170 -10.80 -19.26 9.38
CA ARG A 170 -10.04 -20.21 8.55
C ARG A 170 -10.55 -21.63 8.84
N GLU A 171 -10.12 -22.64 8.09
CA GLU A 171 -10.67 -24.00 8.14
C GLU A 171 -10.92 -24.53 9.58
N LYS A 172 -9.95 -24.40 10.47
CA LYS A 172 -10.01 -24.91 11.85
C LYS A 172 -9.99 -23.82 12.92
N ASN A 173 -9.45 -22.65 12.60
CA ASN A 173 -9.13 -21.59 13.56
C ASN A 173 -9.75 -20.28 13.14
N TYR A 174 -9.74 -19.31 14.04
CA TYR A 174 -10.10 -17.92 13.79
C TYR A 174 -8.84 -17.07 13.83
N THR A 175 -8.72 -16.14 12.89
CA THR A 175 -7.61 -15.17 12.86
C THR A 175 -8.15 -13.78 13.12
N VAL A 176 -7.70 -13.15 14.19
CA VAL A 176 -7.89 -11.72 14.45
C VAL A 176 -6.69 -10.99 13.85
N TYR A 177 -6.91 -9.95 13.05
CA TYR A 177 -5.81 -9.30 12.34
C TYR A 177 -5.97 -7.79 12.20
N ILE A 178 -4.83 -7.10 12.03
CA ILE A 178 -4.70 -5.67 11.78
C ILE A 178 -3.79 -5.49 10.54
N LYS A 179 -4.17 -4.59 9.61
CA LYS A 179 -3.42 -4.32 8.38
C LYS A 179 -2.89 -2.89 8.29
N GLU A 180 -3.42 -1.98 9.08
CA GLU A 180 -3.01 -0.58 9.07
C GLU A 180 -1.69 -0.42 9.82
N ALA A 181 -0.68 0.16 9.15
CA ALA A 181 0.67 0.31 9.70
C ALA A 181 0.66 1.09 11.02
N GLU A 182 -0.10 2.18 11.09
CA GLU A 182 -0.22 3.01 12.29
C GLU A 182 -0.81 2.22 13.47
N LYS A 183 -1.87 1.45 13.22
CA LYS A 183 -2.52 0.63 14.24
C LYS A 183 -1.64 -0.54 14.72
N ILE A 184 -0.78 -1.08 13.85
CA ILE A 184 0.22 -2.07 14.23
C ILE A 184 1.28 -1.42 15.13
N SER A 185 1.75 -0.22 14.81
CA SER A 185 2.67 0.53 15.64
C SER A 185 2.06 0.85 17.01
N ASP A 186 0.80 1.25 17.06
CA ASP A 186 0.06 1.49 18.30
C ASP A 186 -0.03 0.21 19.14
N PHE A 187 -0.34 -0.94 18.51
CA PHE A 187 -0.33 -2.23 19.20
C PHE A 187 1.05 -2.56 19.82
N LEU A 188 2.13 -2.37 19.05
CA LEU A 188 3.48 -2.60 19.56
C LEU A 188 3.80 -1.70 20.78
N ARG A 189 3.28 -0.47 20.77
CA ARG A 189 3.42 0.48 21.90
C ARG A 189 2.60 0.02 23.10
N ILE A 190 1.37 -0.49 22.89
CA ILE A 190 0.50 -1.03 23.95
C ILE A 190 1.19 -2.17 24.70
N ILE A 191 1.82 -3.10 23.98
CA ILE A 191 2.54 -4.22 24.61
C ILE A 191 3.92 -3.85 25.14
N LYS A 192 4.31 -2.58 25.12
CA LYS A 192 5.59 -2.04 25.59
C LYS A 192 6.81 -2.54 24.78
N ALA A 193 6.67 -2.80 23.48
CA ALA A 193 7.74 -3.21 22.58
C ALA A 193 8.42 -1.98 21.93
N PHE A 194 9.05 -1.12 22.73
CA PHE A 194 9.50 0.21 22.28
C PHE A 194 10.60 0.17 21.22
N SER A 195 11.56 -0.76 21.31
CA SER A 195 12.60 -0.90 20.29
C SER A 195 11.99 -1.33 18.95
N ALA A 196 11.00 -2.22 19.00
CA ALA A 196 10.27 -2.65 17.81
C ALA A 196 9.44 -1.51 17.21
N VAL A 197 8.83 -0.64 18.04
CA VAL A 197 8.11 0.56 17.59
C VAL A 197 9.06 1.49 16.83
N MET A 198 10.22 1.81 17.39
CA MET A 198 11.19 2.68 16.74
C MET A 198 11.62 2.15 15.38
N TYR A 199 12.01 0.86 15.35
CA TYR A 199 12.37 0.21 14.08
C TYR A 199 11.22 0.22 13.05
N PHE A 200 9.99 -0.05 13.50
CA PHE A 200 8.81 -0.10 12.66
C PHE A 200 8.51 1.28 12.04
N GLU A 201 8.54 2.33 12.84
CA GLU A 201 8.31 3.71 12.43
C GLU A 201 9.39 4.24 11.48
N ASP A 202 10.67 3.97 11.75
CA ASP A 202 11.77 4.36 10.88
C ASP A 202 11.58 3.79 9.45
N ILE A 203 11.22 2.51 9.36
CA ILE A 203 10.97 1.87 8.06
C ILE A 203 9.71 2.43 7.40
N ARG A 204 8.64 2.72 8.16
CA ARG A 204 7.40 3.31 7.66
C ARG A 204 7.66 4.67 7.04
N ILE A 205 8.33 5.57 7.78
CA ILE A 205 8.68 6.92 7.31
C ILE A 205 9.53 6.85 6.04
N TYR A 206 10.55 6.00 6.01
CA TYR A 206 11.39 5.81 4.82
C TYR A 206 10.58 5.38 3.60
N ARG A 207 9.66 4.42 3.76
CA ARG A 207 8.79 3.93 2.68
C ARG A 207 7.84 5.00 2.18
N ASP A 208 7.22 5.77 3.07
CA ASP A 208 6.30 6.84 2.72
C ASP A 208 7.01 7.95 1.95
N HIS A 209 8.21 8.34 2.39
CA HIS A 209 9.05 9.30 1.67
C HIS A 209 9.42 8.79 0.26
N LYS A 210 9.86 7.53 0.14
CA LYS A 210 10.18 6.92 -1.16
C LYS A 210 8.96 6.87 -2.09
N ASN A 211 7.80 6.50 -1.57
CA ASN A 211 6.56 6.48 -2.35
C ASN A 211 6.15 7.87 -2.83
N MET A 212 6.28 8.89 -1.98
CA MET A 212 6.01 10.28 -2.33
C MET A 212 6.95 10.75 -3.44
N THR A 213 8.25 10.51 -3.31
CA THR A 213 9.25 10.84 -4.34
C THR A 213 8.94 10.17 -5.67
N ASN A 214 8.61 8.87 -5.66
CA ASN A 214 8.22 8.16 -6.87
C ASN A 214 6.96 8.75 -7.53
N ARG A 215 5.96 9.17 -6.74
CA ARG A 215 4.76 9.83 -7.27
C ARG A 215 5.08 11.17 -7.91
N LEU A 216 5.95 11.98 -7.29
CA LEU A 216 6.40 13.26 -7.86
C LEU A 216 7.13 13.03 -9.20
N ASN A 217 8.10 12.13 -9.22
CA ASN A 217 8.85 11.81 -10.44
C ASN A 217 7.93 11.31 -11.57
N ASN A 218 6.97 10.43 -11.26
CA ASN A 218 6.00 9.96 -12.24
C ASN A 218 5.09 11.08 -12.76
N CYS A 219 4.72 12.03 -11.91
CA CYS A 219 3.92 13.19 -12.30
C CYS A 219 4.72 14.13 -13.23
N GLU A 220 5.97 14.42 -12.90
CA GLU A 220 6.87 15.23 -13.72
C GLU A 220 7.12 14.57 -15.06
N GLN A 221 7.43 13.26 -15.09
CA GLN A 221 7.63 12.53 -16.33
C GLN A 221 6.38 12.57 -17.22
N ALA A 222 5.20 12.33 -16.64
CA ALA A 222 3.94 12.41 -17.39
C ALA A 222 3.65 13.82 -17.95
N ASN A 223 4.09 14.87 -17.27
CA ASN A 223 3.98 16.25 -17.75
C ASN A 223 4.95 16.50 -18.93
N ILE A 224 6.19 16.05 -18.82
CA ILE A 224 7.19 16.14 -19.89
C ILE A 224 6.70 15.38 -21.14
N ASP A 225 6.23 14.15 -20.96
CA ASP A 225 5.71 13.33 -22.05
C ASP A 225 4.52 13.99 -22.76
N LYS A 226 3.60 14.64 -22.04
CA LYS A 226 2.50 15.41 -22.63
C LYS A 226 2.98 16.61 -23.44
N VAL A 227 3.99 17.34 -22.94
CA VAL A 227 4.58 18.46 -23.68
C VAL A 227 5.19 17.96 -24.96
N PHE A 228 6.02 16.90 -24.90
CA PHE A 228 6.67 16.30 -26.06
C PHE A 228 5.70 15.74 -27.08
N MET A 229 4.66 15.01 -26.65
CA MET A 229 3.61 14.51 -27.54
C MET A 229 2.85 15.64 -28.24
N THR A 230 2.56 16.72 -27.51
CA THR A 230 1.87 17.88 -28.07
C THR A 230 2.74 18.60 -29.10
N ALA A 231 4.01 18.85 -28.80
CA ALA A 231 4.97 19.47 -29.71
C ALA A 231 5.16 18.64 -30.98
N ASN A 232 5.38 17.33 -30.85
CA ASN A 232 5.54 16.42 -31.99
C ASN A 232 4.29 16.40 -32.91
N LYS A 233 3.10 16.43 -32.30
CA LYS A 233 1.87 16.48 -33.07
C LYS A 233 1.75 17.78 -33.86
N GLN A 234 2.09 18.92 -33.24
CA GLN A 234 2.12 20.22 -33.91
C GLN A 234 3.15 20.26 -35.05
N ILE A 235 4.35 19.70 -34.83
CA ILE A 235 5.39 19.60 -35.86
C ILE A 235 4.91 18.77 -37.04
N LYS A 236 4.32 17.60 -36.80
CA LYS A 236 3.74 16.77 -37.86
C LYS A 236 2.63 17.48 -38.66
N ASP A 237 1.80 18.23 -37.95
CA ASP A 237 0.75 19.05 -38.62
C ASP A 237 1.39 20.14 -39.49
N ILE A 238 2.48 20.78 -39.04
CA ILE A 238 3.23 21.78 -39.79
C ILE A 238 3.97 21.15 -40.99
N GLU A 239 4.63 20.01 -40.82
CA GLU A 239 5.31 19.28 -41.90
C GLU A 239 4.35 18.96 -43.05
N LYS A 240 3.12 18.53 -42.74
CA LYS A 240 2.05 18.33 -43.75
C LYS A 240 1.71 19.59 -44.51
N LEU A 241 1.69 20.77 -43.85
CA LEU A 241 1.41 22.04 -44.54
C LEU A 241 2.55 22.42 -45.49
N TYR A 242 3.81 22.11 -45.16
CA TYR A 242 4.95 22.31 -46.07
C TYR A 242 4.88 21.34 -47.24
N GLU A 243 4.55 20.06 -47.03
CA GLU A 243 4.39 19.06 -48.12
C GLU A 243 3.30 19.45 -49.11
N LEU A 244 2.29 20.19 -48.64
CA LEU A 244 1.16 20.64 -49.46
C LEU A 244 1.38 22.04 -50.07
N ASP A 245 2.53 22.70 -49.91
CA ASP A 245 2.82 24.06 -50.30
C ASP A 245 1.77 25.10 -49.84
N MET A 246 1.20 24.88 -48.64
CA MET A 246 0.09 25.67 -48.12
C MET A 246 0.51 26.76 -47.11
N VAL A 247 1.74 26.74 -46.66
CA VAL A 247 2.21 27.68 -45.63
C VAL A 247 2.12 29.14 -46.11
N ASP A 248 2.42 29.41 -47.38
CA ASP A 248 2.39 30.76 -47.93
C ASP A 248 0.97 31.38 -48.03
N LEU A 249 -0.05 30.53 -47.96
CA LEU A 249 -1.45 30.94 -48.01
C LEU A 249 -2.06 31.27 -46.65
N LEU A 250 -1.32 31.01 -45.55
CA LEU A 250 -1.78 31.28 -44.20
C LEU A 250 -1.62 32.74 -43.81
N ASP A 251 -2.39 33.19 -42.82
CA ASP A 251 -2.24 34.51 -42.23
C ASP A 251 -0.88 34.65 -41.52
N ASP A 252 -0.35 35.87 -41.41
CA ASP A 252 0.97 36.13 -40.82
C ASP A 252 1.08 35.66 -39.37
N LYS A 253 -0.02 35.66 -38.62
CA LYS A 253 -0.08 35.17 -37.25
C LYS A 253 0.13 33.65 -37.15
N LEU A 254 -0.35 32.90 -38.13
CA LEU A 254 -0.15 31.44 -38.22
C LEU A 254 1.25 31.12 -38.74
N LYS A 255 1.75 31.86 -39.73
CA LYS A 255 3.12 31.71 -40.24
C LYS A 255 4.15 31.90 -39.11
N GLN A 256 3.99 32.94 -38.30
CA GLN A 256 4.82 33.21 -37.15
C GLN A 256 4.88 32.02 -36.18
N VAL A 257 3.72 31.47 -35.81
CA VAL A 257 3.66 30.34 -34.89
C VAL A 257 4.28 29.08 -35.47
N ILE A 258 4.17 28.84 -36.78
CA ILE A 258 4.82 27.75 -37.48
C ILE A 258 6.34 27.90 -37.42
N GLU A 259 6.87 29.07 -37.73
CA GLU A 259 8.30 29.38 -37.71
C GLU A 259 8.90 29.14 -36.30
N TYR A 260 8.28 29.71 -35.28
CA TYR A 260 8.75 29.56 -33.91
C TYR A 260 8.67 28.10 -33.40
N ARG A 261 7.63 27.32 -33.76
CA ARG A 261 7.54 25.91 -33.39
C ARG A 261 8.61 25.09 -34.08
N MET A 262 8.94 25.37 -35.32
CA MET A 262 10.01 24.66 -36.05
C MET A 262 11.39 25.03 -35.53
N LYS A 263 11.58 26.28 -35.06
CA LYS A 263 12.84 26.75 -34.43
C LYS A 263 12.99 26.14 -33.00
N TYR A 264 11.91 26.05 -32.23
CA TYR A 264 11.93 25.57 -30.83
C TYR A 264 11.04 24.33 -30.69
N LYS A 265 11.52 23.22 -31.23
CA LYS A 265 10.75 21.96 -31.38
C LYS A 265 10.33 21.33 -30.05
N GLU A 266 11.16 21.42 -29.00
CA GLU A 266 10.95 20.75 -27.72
C GLU A 266 10.26 21.62 -26.66
N SER A 267 10.12 22.93 -26.91
CA SER A 267 9.54 23.86 -25.94
C SER A 267 8.08 23.56 -25.66
N SER A 268 7.70 23.74 -24.40
CA SER A 268 6.28 23.71 -24.00
C SER A 268 5.52 24.88 -24.65
N LEU A 269 4.19 24.81 -24.67
CA LEU A 269 3.36 25.92 -25.16
C LEU A 269 3.52 27.19 -24.33
N SER A 270 3.85 27.05 -23.05
CA SER A 270 4.08 28.23 -22.17
C SER A 270 5.39 28.91 -22.50
N GLU A 271 6.48 28.15 -22.60
CA GLU A 271 7.81 28.64 -23.00
C GLU A 271 7.77 29.24 -24.41
N LEU A 272 7.10 28.57 -25.36
CA LEU A 272 6.98 29.06 -26.71
C LEU A 272 6.21 30.39 -26.77
N ALA A 273 5.17 30.55 -25.96
CA ALA A 273 4.42 31.82 -25.86
C ALA A 273 5.27 32.94 -25.30
N GLU A 274 6.09 32.64 -24.29
CA GLU A 274 7.02 33.59 -23.67
C GLU A 274 8.14 34.00 -24.67
N ILE A 275 8.74 33.04 -25.37
CA ILE A 275 9.77 33.32 -26.39
C ILE A 275 9.20 34.23 -27.50
N ILE A 276 8.01 33.91 -28.02
CA ILE A 276 7.38 34.73 -29.05
C ILE A 276 7.10 36.14 -28.54
N SER A 277 6.59 36.26 -27.32
CA SER A 277 6.30 37.56 -26.70
C SER A 277 7.55 38.42 -26.54
N LEU A 278 8.66 37.81 -26.09
CA LEU A 278 9.93 38.50 -25.91
C LEU A 278 10.57 38.90 -27.25
N GLU A 279 10.60 38.02 -28.25
CA GLU A 279 11.26 38.31 -29.52
C GLU A 279 10.45 39.28 -30.42
N THR A 280 9.12 39.29 -30.28
CA THR A 280 8.24 40.10 -31.15
C THR A 280 7.69 41.37 -30.49
N GLY A 281 7.82 41.50 -29.17
CA GLY A 281 7.22 42.58 -28.40
C GLY A 281 5.69 42.55 -28.29
N ASN A 282 5.04 41.49 -28.79
CA ASN A 282 3.61 41.31 -28.71
C ASN A 282 3.26 40.20 -27.70
N GLU A 283 2.50 40.52 -26.68
CA GLU A 283 2.06 39.53 -25.70
C GLU A 283 1.18 38.44 -26.31
N ILE A 284 1.60 37.19 -26.19
CA ILE A 284 0.85 36.01 -26.58
C ILE A 284 0.66 35.11 -25.38
N SER A 285 -0.60 34.81 -25.04
CA SER A 285 -0.90 33.85 -23.99
C SER A 285 -0.78 32.41 -24.52
N LYS A 286 -0.48 31.46 -23.59
CA LYS A 286 -0.55 30.01 -23.87
C LYS A 286 -1.85 29.59 -24.55
N SER A 287 -2.99 30.17 -24.10
CA SER A 287 -4.31 29.91 -24.66
C SER A 287 -4.43 30.40 -26.11
N GLY A 288 -3.94 31.63 -26.37
CA GLY A 288 -3.91 32.21 -27.72
C GLY A 288 -3.05 31.39 -28.68
N LEU A 289 -1.87 30.92 -28.19
CA LEU A 289 -1.01 30.07 -28.98
C LEU A 289 -1.66 28.71 -29.30
N ASN A 290 -2.29 28.09 -28.28
CA ASN A 290 -3.01 26.84 -28.47
C ASN A 290 -4.20 26.98 -29.45
N HIS A 291 -4.91 28.12 -29.43
CA HIS A 291 -5.96 28.42 -30.41
C HIS A 291 -5.40 28.46 -31.83
N ARG A 292 -4.24 29.10 -32.05
CA ARG A 292 -3.59 29.15 -33.37
C ARG A 292 -3.20 27.76 -33.88
N PHE A 293 -2.64 26.88 -33.04
CA PHE A 293 -2.34 25.47 -33.38
C PHE A 293 -3.62 24.66 -33.68
N ARG A 294 -4.72 24.90 -32.97
CA ARG A 294 -6.01 24.28 -33.30
C ARG A 294 -6.51 24.72 -34.68
N LYS A 295 -6.36 26.00 -35.03
CA LYS A 295 -6.74 26.51 -36.35
C LYS A 295 -5.91 25.86 -37.46
N ILE A 296 -4.60 25.75 -37.27
CA ILE A 296 -3.69 25.02 -38.19
C ILE A 296 -4.20 23.59 -38.40
N ARG A 297 -4.49 22.88 -37.34
CA ARG A 297 -4.99 21.51 -37.41
C ARG A 297 -6.35 21.42 -38.14
N GLN A 298 -7.28 22.33 -37.88
CA GLN A 298 -8.57 22.37 -38.57
C GLN A 298 -8.40 22.57 -40.08
N ILE A 299 -7.47 23.41 -40.50
CA ILE A 299 -7.13 23.61 -41.91
C ILE A 299 -6.67 22.28 -42.52
N ILE A 300 -5.74 21.57 -41.89
CA ILE A 300 -5.26 20.28 -42.39
C ILE A 300 -6.38 19.25 -42.46
N GLU A 301 -7.20 19.11 -41.42
CA GLU A 301 -8.35 18.18 -41.43
C GLU A 301 -9.37 18.50 -42.54
N GLN A 302 -9.58 19.76 -42.84
CA GLN A 302 -10.44 20.17 -43.96
C GLN A 302 -9.83 19.80 -45.30
N ILE A 303 -8.52 19.99 -45.48
CA ILE A 303 -7.80 19.60 -46.69
C ILE A 303 -7.84 18.09 -46.88
N GLU A 304 -7.55 17.31 -45.84
CA GLU A 304 -7.58 15.84 -45.88
C GLU A 304 -8.98 15.32 -46.26
N LYS A 305 -10.04 15.87 -45.66
CA LYS A 305 -11.43 15.51 -46.02
C LYS A 305 -11.77 15.80 -47.50
N LYS A 306 -11.34 16.94 -48.00
CA LYS A 306 -11.54 17.31 -49.42
C LYS A 306 -10.74 16.41 -50.37
N TRP A 307 -9.47 16.06 -49.98
CA TRP A 307 -8.65 15.11 -50.72
C TRP A 307 -9.28 13.73 -50.77
N HIS A 308 -9.77 13.24 -49.66
CA HIS A 308 -10.42 11.93 -49.59
C HIS A 308 -11.69 11.88 -50.44
N PHE A 309 -12.50 12.95 -50.41
CA PHE A 309 -13.67 13.10 -51.28
C PHE A 309 -13.30 13.14 -52.76
N PHE A 310 -12.25 13.87 -53.11
CA PHE A 310 -11.76 13.99 -54.49
C PHE A 310 -11.20 12.66 -55.01
N ILE A 311 -10.39 11.96 -54.25
CA ILE A 311 -9.86 10.63 -54.62
C ILE A 311 -11.02 9.63 -54.83
N LYS A 312 -11.99 9.63 -53.94
CA LYS A 312 -13.17 8.75 -54.05
C LYS A 312 -13.98 9.01 -55.34
N ASN A 313 -14.16 10.27 -55.70
CA ASN A 313 -14.86 10.63 -56.92
C ASN A 313 -14.01 10.44 -58.19
N ALA A 314 -12.70 10.69 -58.12
CA ALA A 314 -11.77 10.44 -59.22
C ALA A 314 -11.70 8.94 -59.57
N TRP A 315 -11.75 8.07 -58.56
CA TRP A 315 -11.79 6.61 -58.76
C TRP A 315 -13.05 6.15 -59.49
N HIS A 316 -14.18 6.81 -59.26
CA HIS A 316 -15.42 6.58 -60.01
C HIS A 316 -15.35 7.07 -61.47
N LEU A 317 -14.64 8.18 -61.73
CA LEU A 317 -14.42 8.73 -63.07
C LEU A 317 -13.45 7.91 -63.92
N GLN A 318 -12.38 7.35 -63.27
CA GLN A 318 -11.43 6.48 -63.94
C GLN A 318 -12.02 5.16 -64.41
N LYS A 319 -13.02 4.65 -63.72
CA LYS A 319 -13.84 3.50 -64.20
C LYS A 319 -14.63 3.79 -65.46
N ASN A 320 -14.82 5.08 -65.77
CA ASN A 320 -15.58 5.53 -66.95
C ASN A 320 -14.68 6.06 -68.11
N GLY A 321 -13.36 5.74 -68.12
CA GLY A 321 -12.49 5.93 -69.28
C GLY A 321 -11.88 7.32 -69.47
N LEU A 322 -11.89 8.19 -68.48
CA LEU A 322 -11.30 9.54 -68.58
C LEU A 322 -9.86 9.60 -68.00
N HIS A 323 -8.89 10.14 -68.80
CA HIS A 323 -7.52 10.33 -68.38
C HIS A 323 -7.36 11.44 -67.33
N LEU A 324 -6.90 11.11 -66.13
CA LEU A 324 -6.93 11.94 -64.89
C LEU A 324 -5.68 12.82 -64.68
N ASN A 325 -4.57 12.59 -65.39
CA ASN A 325 -3.28 13.21 -65.06
C ASN A 325 -3.18 14.74 -65.28
N CYS A 326 -4.11 15.36 -65.94
CA CYS A 326 -4.07 16.80 -66.20
C CYS A 326 -5.03 17.64 -65.32
N LEU A 327 -6.02 17.03 -64.65
CA LEU A 327 -7.03 17.74 -63.86
C LEU A 327 -6.64 17.91 -62.37
N ILE A 328 -5.68 17.10 -61.89
CA ILE A 328 -5.33 17.08 -60.48
C ILE A 328 -4.55 18.33 -60.07
N ASP A 329 -3.68 18.86 -60.93
CA ASP A 329 -2.74 19.94 -60.57
C ASP A 329 -3.31 21.35 -60.62
N LYS A 330 -4.25 21.64 -61.51
CA LYS A 330 -4.84 22.99 -61.66
C LYS A 330 -6.09 23.26 -60.82
N HIS A 331 -6.99 22.29 -60.69
CA HIS A 331 -8.23 22.48 -59.93
C HIS A 331 -8.09 22.41 -58.43
N THR A 332 -7.12 21.65 -57.90
CA THR A 332 -6.85 21.57 -56.46
C THR A 332 -6.28 22.86 -55.89
N LYS A 333 -5.31 23.48 -56.55
CA LYS A 333 -4.72 24.77 -56.10
C LYS A 333 -5.70 25.93 -56.18
N GLN A 334 -6.59 25.98 -57.22
CA GLN A 334 -7.57 27.05 -57.38
C GLN A 334 -8.77 26.92 -56.43
N SER A 335 -9.26 25.70 -56.17
CA SER A 335 -10.38 25.49 -55.26
C SER A 335 -10.01 25.77 -53.79
N ILE A 336 -8.76 25.52 -53.38
CA ILE A 336 -8.28 25.79 -52.04
C ILE A 336 -8.04 27.29 -51.83
N LYS A 337 -7.53 28.02 -52.82
CA LYS A 337 -7.38 29.49 -52.78
C LYS A 337 -8.69 30.27 -52.57
N LYS A 338 -9.84 29.68 -52.83
CA LYS A 338 -11.14 30.34 -52.70
C LYS A 338 -11.73 30.23 -51.28
N TYR A 339 -11.12 29.50 -50.39
CA TYR A 339 -11.64 29.20 -49.05
C TYR A 339 -10.64 29.45 -47.91
N LEU A 340 -9.43 29.97 -48.20
CA LEU A 340 -8.50 30.61 -47.27
C LEU A 340 -8.68 32.13 -47.29
#